data_92153798e6181220add0edb357ed01d6
#
_entry.id   92153798e6181220add0edb357ed01d6
#
_cell.length_a   1.000
_cell.length_b   1.000
_cell.length_c   1.000
_cell.angle_alpha   90.00
_cell.angle_beta   90.00
_cell.angle_gamma   90.00
#
_symmetry.space_group_name_H-M   'P 1'
#
loop_
_entity.id
_entity.type
_entity.pdbx_description
1 polymer ?
#
loop_
_entity_poly.entity_id
_entity_poly.type
_entity_poly.pdbx_seq_one_letter_code
_entity_poly.pdbx_strand_id
1 'polypeptide(L)'
;MEQQVRISFDKLFYTGVPIITVKSDIGELNLLVDSGASLNVLDSQFLDDADAKFDCECKGFGGATSLSEMYELDIVLEGKEVTIQTQFADLSNIRSYFTDLTIHGILGSRFLVSNNAIIDYNDMVLIL
;
A
#
# COMPACT_ATOMS: atom_id res chain seq x y z
N MET A 1 21.03 -3.53 15.13
CA MET A 1 21.17 -3.36 13.67
C MET A 1 19.91 -3.85 12.98
N GLU A 2 19.26 -2.98 12.25
CA GLU A 2 18.05 -3.37 11.56
C GLU A 2 18.39 -4.26 10.37
N GLN A 3 17.62 -5.33 10.22
CA GLN A 3 17.77 -6.24 9.11
C GLN A 3 16.97 -5.74 7.92
N GLN A 4 17.64 -5.58 6.79
CA GLN A 4 16.97 -5.26 5.54
C GLN A 4 16.13 -6.44 5.07
N VAL A 5 14.93 -6.15 4.58
CA VAL A 5 14.09 -7.16 3.95
C VAL A 5 13.94 -6.86 2.47
N ARG A 6 13.83 -7.90 1.68
CA ARG A 6 13.69 -7.82 0.23
C ARG A 6 12.40 -8.54 -0.15
N ILE A 7 11.49 -7.81 -0.76
CA ILE A 7 10.19 -8.33 -1.15
C ILE A 7 10.14 -8.37 -2.67
N SER A 8 10.02 -9.56 -3.24
CA SER A 8 9.96 -9.74 -4.69
C SER A 8 8.67 -9.16 -5.26
N PHE A 9 8.76 -8.55 -6.43
CA PHE A 9 7.58 -8.13 -7.16
C PHE A 9 6.88 -9.36 -7.75
N ASP A 10 5.57 -9.44 -7.56
CA ASP A 10 4.77 -10.52 -8.17
C ASP A 10 4.51 -10.23 -9.65
N LYS A 11 4.17 -8.99 -9.96
CA LYS A 11 3.88 -8.50 -11.30
C LYS A 11 4.15 -7.02 -11.39
N LEU A 12 4.16 -6.49 -12.60
CA LEU A 12 4.15 -5.06 -12.86
C LEU A 12 2.80 -4.67 -13.44
N PHE A 13 2.21 -3.60 -12.88
CA PHE A 13 0.98 -3.00 -13.37
C PHE A 13 1.33 -1.97 -14.45
N TYR A 14 0.68 -2.04 -15.59
CA TYR A 14 0.99 -1.22 -16.77
C TYR A 14 2.47 -1.29 -17.13
N THR A 15 3.14 -0.14 -17.14
CA THR A 15 4.51 -0.01 -17.62
C THR A 15 5.56 -0.12 -16.52
N GLY A 16 5.17 -0.42 -15.30
CA GLY A 16 6.21 -0.63 -14.30
C GLY A 16 5.86 -0.29 -12.87
N VAL A 17 4.59 -0.26 -12.50
CA VAL A 17 4.24 -0.12 -11.08
C VAL A 17 4.30 -1.50 -10.42
N PRO A 18 5.21 -1.71 -9.45
CA PRO A 18 5.36 -3.03 -8.85
C PRO A 18 4.16 -3.45 -8.03
N ILE A 19 3.87 -4.74 -8.02
CA ILE A 19 2.87 -5.35 -7.15
C ILE A 19 3.59 -6.30 -6.21
N ILE A 20 3.35 -6.15 -4.91
CA ILE A 20 3.87 -7.06 -3.89
C ILE A 20 2.71 -7.70 -3.13
N THR A 21 2.98 -8.85 -2.54
CA THR A 21 2.02 -9.56 -1.69
C THR A 21 2.49 -9.47 -0.24
N VAL A 22 1.59 -9.05 0.63
CA VAL A 22 1.85 -8.94 2.07
C VAL A 22 0.78 -9.69 2.85
N LYS A 23 1.10 -10.08 4.07
CA LYS A 23 0.12 -10.63 5.00
C LYS A 23 -0.41 -9.53 5.90
N SER A 24 -1.64 -9.66 6.33
CA SER A 24 -2.26 -8.68 7.23
C SER A 24 -3.32 -9.35 8.10
N ASP A 25 -3.87 -8.56 9.05
CA ASP A 25 -4.95 -9.03 9.91
C ASP A 25 -6.24 -9.31 9.14
N ILE A 26 -6.39 -8.72 7.96
CA ILE A 26 -7.57 -8.92 7.11
C ILE A 26 -7.29 -9.87 5.94
N GLY A 27 -6.16 -10.57 5.96
CA GLY A 27 -5.79 -11.55 4.95
C GLY A 27 -4.58 -11.16 4.13
N GLU A 28 -4.31 -11.94 3.12
CA GLU A 28 -3.21 -11.68 2.19
C GLU A 28 -3.63 -10.59 1.20
N LEU A 29 -2.79 -9.60 1.02
CA LEU A 29 -3.11 -8.44 0.18
C LEU A 29 -2.07 -8.26 -0.92
N ASN A 30 -2.54 -8.01 -2.13
CA ASN A 30 -1.70 -7.64 -3.26
C ASN A 30 -1.77 -6.12 -3.43
N LEU A 31 -0.65 -5.46 -3.24
CA LEU A 31 -0.60 -4.00 -3.17
C LEU A 31 0.30 -3.42 -4.26
N LEU A 32 -0.18 -2.36 -4.91
CA LEU A 32 0.65 -1.57 -5.82
C LEU A 32 1.65 -0.74 -4.99
N VAL A 33 2.90 -0.74 -5.42
CA VAL A 33 3.92 0.15 -4.85
C VAL A 33 4.00 1.36 -5.76
N ASP A 34 3.34 2.45 -5.36
CA ASP A 34 3.15 3.62 -6.21
C ASP A 34 3.70 4.88 -5.54
N SER A 35 4.92 5.26 -5.94
CA SER A 35 5.58 6.47 -5.43
C SER A 35 4.84 7.76 -5.82
N GLY A 36 3.98 7.69 -6.83
CA GLY A 36 3.16 8.84 -7.23
C GLY A 36 1.92 9.06 -6.38
N ALA A 37 1.52 8.06 -5.59
CA ALA A 37 0.42 8.21 -4.64
C ALA A 37 0.98 8.72 -3.31
N SER A 38 0.36 9.75 -2.73
CA SER A 38 0.84 10.32 -1.47
C SER A 38 0.46 9.48 -0.26
N LEU A 39 -0.68 8.81 -0.30
CA LEU A 39 -1.23 8.06 0.83
C LEU A 39 -1.42 6.59 0.47
N ASN A 40 -1.50 5.75 1.50
CA ASN A 40 -1.88 4.36 1.33
C ASN A 40 -3.38 4.27 1.17
N VAL A 41 -3.84 3.39 0.29
CA VAL A 41 -5.26 3.21 0.00
C VAL A 41 -5.57 1.72 -0.09
N LEU A 42 -6.64 1.29 0.55
CA LEU A 42 -7.18 -0.06 0.40
C LEU A 42 -8.54 -0.01 -0.30
N ASP A 43 -8.88 -1.09 -0.99
CA ASP A 43 -10.19 -1.21 -1.63
C ASP A 43 -11.29 -1.16 -0.58
N SER A 44 -12.32 -0.39 -0.84
CA SER A 44 -13.44 -0.19 0.08
C SER A 44 -14.16 -1.48 0.49
N GLN A 45 -13.96 -2.59 -0.24
CA GLN A 45 -14.51 -3.88 0.15
C GLN A 45 -14.00 -4.37 1.51
N PHE A 46 -12.88 -3.83 2.01
CA PHE A 46 -12.29 -4.21 3.30
C PHE A 46 -12.69 -3.25 4.43
N LEU A 47 -13.56 -2.29 4.16
CA LEU A 47 -13.86 -1.24 5.13
C LEU A 47 -14.43 -1.79 6.45
N ASP A 48 -15.24 -2.84 6.37
CA ASP A 48 -15.84 -3.45 7.57
C ASP A 48 -14.83 -4.24 8.42
N ASP A 49 -13.69 -4.60 7.85
CA ASP A 49 -12.66 -5.40 8.52
C ASP A 49 -11.60 -4.55 9.22
N ALA A 50 -11.59 -3.25 8.98
CA ALA A 50 -10.59 -2.35 9.52
C ALA A 50 -11.18 -1.48 10.61
N ASP A 51 -10.36 -1.20 11.65
CA ASP A 51 -10.76 -0.33 12.76
C ASP A 51 -10.32 1.10 12.48
N ALA A 52 -11.28 2.03 12.53
CA ALA A 52 -10.97 3.44 12.44
C ALA A 52 -10.19 3.89 13.68
N LYS A 53 -9.06 4.54 13.49
CA LYS A 53 -8.21 5.00 14.59
C LYS A 53 -8.32 6.49 14.83
N PHE A 54 -8.35 7.29 13.77
CA PHE A 54 -8.44 8.74 13.88
C PHE A 54 -8.71 9.36 12.52
N ASP A 55 -9.17 10.61 12.56
CA ASP A 55 -9.28 11.41 11.35
C ASP A 55 -7.97 12.13 11.10
N CYS A 56 -7.57 12.16 9.85
CA CYS A 56 -6.33 12.81 9.43
C CYS A 56 -6.66 13.99 8.53
N GLU A 57 -6.02 15.12 8.78
CA GLU A 57 -6.13 16.29 7.92
C GLU A 57 -5.14 16.12 6.76
N CYS A 58 -5.67 16.03 5.55
CA CYS A 58 -4.86 15.86 4.35
C CYS A 58 -4.94 17.10 3.49
N LYS A 59 -3.78 17.58 3.03
CA LYS A 59 -3.71 18.69 2.09
C LYS A 59 -3.65 18.17 0.67
N GLY A 60 -4.57 18.62 -0.15
CA GLY A 60 -4.56 18.33 -1.58
C GLY A 60 -3.70 19.32 -2.34
N PHE A 61 -3.57 19.08 -3.62
CA PHE A 61 -2.92 20.01 -4.54
C PHE A 61 -3.68 21.33 -4.53
N GLY A 62 -2.95 22.45 -4.55
CA GLY A 62 -3.55 23.77 -4.52
C GLY A 62 -3.88 24.27 -3.12
N GLY A 63 -3.47 23.57 -2.08
CA GLY A 63 -3.67 23.99 -0.70
C GLY A 63 -5.02 23.66 -0.10
N ALA A 64 -5.87 22.93 -0.82
CA ALA A 64 -7.14 22.48 -0.27
C ALA A 64 -6.89 21.49 0.88
N THR A 65 -7.66 21.63 1.96
CA THR A 65 -7.55 20.74 3.11
C THR A 65 -8.87 19.98 3.28
N SER A 66 -8.77 18.66 3.48
CA SER A 66 -9.93 17.83 3.78
C SER A 66 -9.63 16.93 4.95
N LEU A 67 -10.67 16.59 5.71
CA LEU A 67 -10.60 15.59 6.76
C LEU A 67 -11.04 14.26 6.18
N SER A 68 -10.23 13.21 6.42
CA SER A 68 -10.57 11.86 6.01
C SER A 68 -10.23 10.89 7.11
N GLU A 69 -11.04 9.86 7.23
CA GLU A 69 -10.75 8.79 8.18
C GLU A 69 -9.53 8.01 7.74
N MET A 70 -8.62 7.83 8.69
CA MET A 70 -7.46 6.96 8.51
C MET A 70 -7.63 5.74 9.39
N TYR A 71 -7.29 4.60 8.85
CA TYR A 71 -7.37 3.32 9.52
C TYR A 71 -5.97 2.76 9.69
N GLU A 72 -5.72 2.12 10.81
CA GLU A 72 -4.46 1.42 11.01
C GLU A 72 -4.60 -0.04 10.65
N LEU A 73 -3.60 -0.56 9.96
CA LEU A 73 -3.53 -1.95 9.58
C LEU A 73 -2.10 -2.44 9.77
N ASP A 74 -1.95 -3.57 10.45
CA ASP A 74 -0.66 -4.22 10.56
C ASP A 74 -0.45 -5.14 9.37
N ILE A 75 0.68 -4.96 8.69
CA ILE A 75 1.07 -5.81 7.57
C ILE A 75 2.42 -6.45 7.86
N VAL A 76 2.67 -7.59 7.24
CA VAL A 76 3.93 -8.32 7.37
C VAL A 76 4.54 -8.47 5.98
N LEU A 77 5.77 -7.95 5.83
CA LEU A 77 6.52 -7.99 4.58
C LEU A 77 7.78 -8.81 4.85
N GLU A 78 7.80 -10.06 4.39
CA GLU A 78 8.93 -10.98 4.57
C GLU A 78 9.43 -10.99 6.03
N GLY A 79 8.49 -11.17 6.96
CA GLY A 79 8.79 -11.25 8.38
C GLY A 79 8.91 -9.92 9.11
N LYS A 80 8.91 -8.81 8.39
CA LYS A 80 8.96 -7.48 9.00
C LYS A 80 7.55 -6.96 9.21
N GLU A 81 7.18 -6.68 10.45
CA GLU A 81 5.88 -6.10 10.79
C GLU A 81 5.93 -4.58 10.66
N VAL A 82 4.93 -4.02 9.99
CA VAL A 82 4.80 -2.57 9.84
C VAL A 82 3.32 -2.23 10.02
N THR A 83 3.04 -1.18 10.80
CA THR A 83 1.70 -0.62 10.89
C THR A 83 1.57 0.50 9.88
N ILE A 84 0.58 0.41 9.01
CA ILE A 84 0.30 1.45 8.02
C ILE A 84 -0.98 2.18 8.39
N GLN A 85 -1.03 3.45 7.98
CA GLN A 85 -2.26 4.23 8.02
C GLN A 85 -2.80 4.30 6.61
N THR A 86 -4.05 3.93 6.42
CA THR A 86 -4.64 3.80 5.11
C THR A 86 -6.02 4.45 5.04
N GLN A 87 -6.36 4.97 3.87
CA GLN A 87 -7.72 5.35 3.52
C GLN A 87 -8.37 4.22 2.75
N PHE A 88 -9.67 4.31 2.55
CA PHE A 88 -10.41 3.38 1.71
C PHE A 88 -10.99 4.10 0.51
N ALA A 89 -10.94 3.46 -0.63
CA ALA A 89 -11.51 3.96 -1.87
C ALA A 89 -12.00 2.79 -2.72
N ASP A 90 -12.91 3.09 -3.64
CA ASP A 90 -13.38 2.10 -4.60
C ASP A 90 -12.30 1.91 -5.68
N LEU A 91 -11.65 0.75 -5.65
CA LEU A 91 -10.61 0.38 -6.61
C LEU A 91 -11.13 -0.57 -7.69
N SER A 92 -12.44 -0.57 -7.94
CA SER A 92 -13.04 -1.49 -8.91
C SER A 92 -12.46 -1.36 -10.32
N ASN A 93 -11.97 -0.17 -10.69
CA ASN A 93 -11.36 0.07 -12.00
C ASN A 93 -10.00 -0.61 -12.17
N ILE A 94 -9.31 -0.96 -11.08
CA ILE A 94 -8.01 -1.63 -11.14
C ILE A 94 -8.01 -3.01 -10.50
N ARG A 95 -8.99 -3.30 -9.65
CA ARG A 95 -9.08 -4.54 -8.86
C ARG A 95 -8.92 -5.78 -9.71
N SER A 96 -9.55 -5.83 -10.85
CA SER A 96 -9.59 -6.98 -11.74
C SER A 96 -8.74 -6.79 -13.00
N TYR A 97 -7.69 -5.97 -12.91
CA TYR A 97 -6.80 -5.72 -14.04
C TYR A 97 -6.15 -7.02 -14.54
N PHE A 98 -5.75 -7.90 -13.63
CA PHE A 98 -5.24 -9.22 -13.97
C PHE A 98 -6.32 -10.28 -13.73
N THR A 99 -6.31 -11.36 -14.52
CA THR A 99 -7.24 -12.48 -14.34
C THR A 99 -6.82 -13.41 -13.20
N ASP A 100 -5.52 -13.42 -12.88
CA ASP A 100 -4.92 -14.36 -11.91
C ASP A 100 -4.48 -13.68 -10.61
N LEU A 101 -4.71 -12.37 -10.48
CA LEU A 101 -4.30 -11.63 -9.30
C LEU A 101 -5.24 -10.45 -9.08
N THR A 102 -5.78 -10.34 -7.88
CA THR A 102 -6.65 -9.24 -7.50
C THR A 102 -5.83 -8.16 -6.82
N ILE A 103 -5.98 -6.91 -7.25
CA ILE A 103 -5.32 -5.76 -6.63
C ILE A 103 -6.20 -5.30 -5.47
N HIS A 104 -5.62 -5.26 -4.26
CA HIS A 104 -6.35 -4.92 -3.04
C HIS A 104 -6.09 -3.50 -2.56
N GLY A 105 -5.00 -2.87 -2.97
CA GLY A 105 -4.66 -1.55 -2.50
C GLY A 105 -3.38 -0.98 -3.07
N ILE A 106 -2.99 0.15 -2.50
CA ILE A 106 -1.83 0.93 -2.94
C ILE A 106 -1.00 1.32 -1.72
N LEU A 107 0.30 1.07 -1.79
CA LEU A 107 1.27 1.63 -0.85
C LEU A 107 1.88 2.87 -1.49
N GLY A 108 1.64 4.02 -0.90
CA GLY A 108 2.07 5.30 -1.45
C GLY A 108 3.40 5.78 -0.90
N SER A 109 3.76 7.00 -1.27
CA SER A 109 5.04 7.60 -0.89
C SER A 109 5.20 7.74 0.61
N ARG A 110 4.11 7.94 1.35
CA ARG A 110 4.16 8.02 2.82
C ARG A 110 4.77 6.76 3.42
N PHE A 111 4.32 5.59 2.97
CA PHE A 111 4.89 4.32 3.41
C PHE A 111 6.35 4.18 2.98
N LEU A 112 6.62 4.52 1.72
CA LEU A 112 7.96 4.35 1.15
C LEU A 112 9.00 5.21 1.87
N VAL A 113 8.66 6.47 2.13
CA VAL A 113 9.55 7.40 2.83
C VAL A 113 9.77 6.96 4.28
N SER A 114 8.70 6.59 4.97
CA SER A 114 8.78 6.19 6.38
C SER A 114 9.63 4.93 6.60
N ASN A 115 9.75 4.09 5.59
CA ASN A 115 10.50 2.84 5.69
C ASN A 115 11.83 2.87 4.92
N ASN A 116 12.24 4.05 4.45
CA ASN A 116 13.48 4.23 3.68
C ASN A 116 13.56 3.25 2.51
N ALA A 117 12.45 3.11 1.78
CA ALA A 117 12.28 2.09 0.77
C ALA A 117 13.13 2.34 -0.47
N ILE A 118 13.63 1.26 -1.05
CA ILE A 118 14.30 1.26 -2.35
C ILE A 118 13.48 0.40 -3.29
N ILE A 119 13.07 0.96 -4.42
CA ILE A 119 12.41 0.21 -5.49
C ILE A 119 13.51 -0.16 -6.47
N ASP A 120 13.86 -1.44 -6.50
CA ASP A 120 14.97 -1.94 -7.33
C ASP A 120 14.39 -2.71 -8.52
N TYR A 121 14.36 -2.04 -9.67
CA TYR A 121 13.87 -2.66 -10.90
C TYR A 121 14.89 -3.62 -11.53
N ASN A 122 16.16 -3.51 -11.15
CA ASN A 122 17.17 -4.43 -11.66
C ASN A 122 16.95 -5.83 -11.10
N ASP A 123 16.76 -5.92 -9.79
CA ASP A 123 16.52 -7.19 -9.11
C ASP A 123 15.03 -7.49 -8.90
N MET A 124 14.16 -6.57 -9.29
CA MET A 124 12.70 -6.70 -9.16
C MET A 124 12.26 -6.95 -7.72
N VAL A 125 12.77 -6.12 -6.82
CA VAL A 125 12.46 -6.21 -5.39
C VAL A 125 12.20 -4.83 -4.79
N LEU A 126 11.41 -4.82 -3.73
CA LEU A 126 11.28 -3.69 -2.81
C LEU A 126 12.16 -3.98 -1.61
N ILE A 127 13.03 -3.05 -1.25
CA ILE A 127 13.95 -3.19 -0.13
C ILE A 127 13.53 -2.21 0.96
N LEU A 128 13.37 -2.71 2.16
CA LEU A 128 13.00 -1.91 3.33
C LEU A 128 14.06 -1.99 4.42
#